data_670e3c3e13c02e1dcb108d6e548fa178
#
_entry.id   670e3c3e13c02e1dcb108d6e548fa178
#
_cell.length_a   1.000
_cell.length_b   1.000
_cell.length_c   1.000
_cell.angle_alpha   90.00
_cell.angle_beta   90.00
_cell.angle_gamma   90.00
#
_symmetry.space_group_name_H-M   'P 1'
#
loop_
_entity.id
_entity.type
_entity.pdbx_description
1 polymer ?
#
loop_
_entity_poly.entity_id
_entity_poly.type
_entity_poly.pdbx_seq_one_letter_code
_entity_poly.pdbx_strand_id
1 'polypeptide(L)'
;MRIMLQRFLPSLKIVLLLLAAATPARSAENNASAPLDVSGRGALPSNDAAPGATWKDSPFSPLDFSLRAGLASDYIYRGTTLSAHQPVVGAAVEASFSLFYAGATAASVKLPTNPAAELTFNGGIRPKIWDIDFDFGWTYLQYPGEAEGASTDYWETFARGNYKLTDAVSIAAGFAYSPSISNAGAWSKYAATGLSVELPRELLPNDIGVSLSGVVGYFWFGNQAPALGGFPLPAYTHWNAGVTFSRKMFNLDLRYSNTNLSKEDCFVFTGDPGAVPGGRINPINNPDGLVSNWCGPTLVAKLWFALN
;
A
#
# COMPACT_ATOMS: atom_id res chain seq x y z
N MET A 1 16.02 26.70 -15.86
CA MET A 1 14.58 26.34 -15.72
C MET A 1 13.99 25.56 -16.91
N ARG A 2 14.68 25.40 -18.04
CA ARG A 2 14.21 24.59 -19.21
C ARG A 2 14.68 23.13 -19.22
N ILE A 3 15.66 22.75 -18.42
CA ILE A 3 16.27 21.41 -18.42
C ILE A 3 15.56 20.43 -17.45
N MET A 4 14.86 20.93 -16.44
CA MET A 4 14.12 20.05 -15.49
C MET A 4 12.80 19.50 -16.04
N LEU A 5 12.17 20.15 -17.02
CA LEU A 5 10.88 19.68 -17.56
C LEU A 5 11.00 18.49 -18.52
N GLN A 6 12.18 18.25 -19.11
CA GLN A 6 12.37 17.17 -20.07
C GLN A 6 12.62 15.78 -19.45
N ARG A 7 12.96 15.71 -18.16
CA ARG A 7 13.18 14.39 -17.48
C ARG A 7 11.90 13.76 -16.93
N PHE A 8 10.82 14.53 -16.76
CA PHE A 8 9.52 14.00 -16.28
C PHE A 8 8.60 13.49 -17.41
N LEU A 9 8.83 13.85 -18.65
CA LEU A 9 7.95 13.48 -19.77
C LEU A 9 7.94 11.99 -20.14
N PRO A 10 9.04 11.19 -20.03
CA PRO A 10 8.96 9.77 -20.37
C PRO A 10 8.07 8.97 -19.42
N SER A 11 8.07 9.29 -18.14
CA SER A 11 7.25 8.57 -17.15
C SER A 11 5.76 8.84 -17.32
N LEU A 12 5.40 10.05 -17.69
CA LEU A 12 4.00 10.42 -17.97
C LEU A 12 3.47 9.79 -19.25
N LYS A 13 4.32 9.57 -20.27
CA LYS A 13 3.92 8.91 -21.53
C LYS A 13 3.62 7.43 -21.36
N ILE A 14 4.29 6.72 -20.46
CA ILE A 14 4.01 5.30 -20.16
C ILE A 14 2.66 5.16 -19.44
N VAL A 15 2.36 6.04 -18.51
CA VAL A 15 1.04 6.06 -17.81
C VAL A 15 -0.09 6.42 -18.79
N LEU A 16 0.12 7.36 -19.72
CA LEU A 16 -0.88 7.71 -20.74
C LEU A 16 -1.09 6.61 -21.79
N LEU A 17 -0.06 5.84 -22.14
CA LEU A 17 -0.21 4.73 -23.11
C LEU A 17 -1.01 3.56 -22.52
N LEU A 18 -0.92 3.31 -21.23
CA LEU A 18 -1.75 2.32 -20.54
C LEU A 18 -3.23 2.76 -20.45
N LEU A 19 -3.50 4.07 -20.37
CA LEU A 19 -4.85 4.64 -20.38
C LEU A 19 -5.50 4.60 -21.78
N ALA A 20 -4.73 4.64 -22.86
CA ALA A 20 -5.26 4.68 -24.24
C ALA A 20 -5.68 3.29 -24.77
N ALA A 21 -5.28 2.20 -24.14
CA ALA A 21 -5.62 0.83 -24.54
C ALA A 21 -6.87 0.26 -23.84
N ALA A 22 -7.47 1.00 -22.90
CA ALA A 22 -8.67 0.56 -22.22
C ALA A 22 -9.90 0.85 -23.08
N THR A 23 -10.41 -0.17 -23.77
CA THR A 23 -11.81 -0.14 -24.26
C THR A 23 -12.73 0.01 -23.04
N PRO A 24 -13.83 0.80 -23.14
CA PRO A 24 -14.72 0.98 -22.01
C PRO A 24 -15.34 -0.37 -21.63
N ALA A 25 -14.81 -0.97 -20.58
CA ALA A 25 -15.45 -2.10 -19.94
C ALA A 25 -16.80 -1.62 -19.37
N ARG A 26 -17.84 -2.40 -19.60
CA ARG A 26 -19.18 -2.15 -19.12
C ARG A 26 -19.10 -1.94 -17.60
N SER A 27 -19.52 -0.79 -17.11
CA SER A 27 -19.61 -0.50 -15.68
C SER A 27 -20.56 -1.51 -15.03
N ALA A 28 -19.98 -2.50 -14.36
CA ALA A 28 -20.75 -3.29 -13.42
C ALA A 28 -21.08 -2.38 -12.23
N GLU A 29 -22.36 -2.25 -11.89
CA GLU A 29 -22.85 -1.63 -10.66
C GLU A 29 -22.43 -2.51 -9.45
N ASN A 30 -21.14 -2.60 -9.17
CA ASN A 30 -20.65 -3.25 -7.97
C ASN A 30 -20.27 -2.16 -6.95
N ASN A 31 -21.28 -1.81 -6.19
CA ASN A 31 -21.24 -0.86 -5.07
C ASN A 31 -20.72 -1.49 -3.77
N ALA A 32 -19.81 -2.45 -3.85
CA ALA A 32 -19.12 -2.93 -2.66
C ALA A 32 -17.99 -1.96 -2.30
N SER A 33 -17.93 -1.55 -1.03
CA SER A 33 -16.79 -0.80 -0.50
C SER A 33 -15.51 -1.60 -0.73
N ALA A 34 -14.43 -0.91 -1.02
CA ALA A 34 -13.12 -1.58 -1.10
C ALA A 34 -12.84 -2.26 0.25
N PRO A 35 -12.45 -3.56 0.27
CA PRO A 35 -12.10 -4.21 1.52
C PRO A 35 -10.99 -3.49 2.25
N LEU A 36 -10.96 -3.75 3.55
CA LEU A 36 -10.03 -3.15 4.49
C LEU A 36 -8.60 -3.52 4.14
N ASP A 37 -7.78 -2.54 3.84
CA ASP A 37 -6.35 -2.73 3.54
C ASP A 37 -5.57 -3.02 4.83
N VAL A 38 -5.40 -4.30 5.14
CA VAL A 38 -4.52 -4.79 6.23
C VAL A 38 -3.09 -5.05 5.77
N SER A 39 -2.73 -4.77 4.51
CA SER A 39 -1.36 -4.88 4.01
C SER A 39 -0.47 -3.74 4.49
N GLY A 40 -1.11 -2.62 4.84
CA GLY A 40 -0.43 -1.39 5.20
C GLY A 40 0.15 -0.61 4.01
N ARG A 41 -0.18 -0.98 2.77
CA ARG A 41 0.25 -0.28 1.55
C ARG A 41 -0.74 0.80 1.18
N GLY A 42 -0.35 2.04 1.30
CA GLY A 42 -1.27 3.17 1.27
C GLY A 42 -1.30 4.04 0.02
N ALA A 43 -0.54 3.76 -1.05
CA ALA A 43 -0.53 4.61 -2.24
C ALA A 43 -1.82 4.50 -3.06
N LEU A 44 -2.27 3.28 -3.27
CA LEU A 44 -3.58 2.95 -3.81
C LEU A 44 -4.15 1.85 -2.92
N PRO A 45 -5.47 1.70 -2.80
CA PRO A 45 -6.02 0.52 -2.18
C PRO A 45 -5.34 -0.67 -2.84
N SER A 46 -4.69 -1.50 -2.04
CA SER A 46 -4.13 -2.74 -2.54
C SER A 46 -5.23 -3.47 -3.31
N ASN A 47 -4.86 -4.27 -4.29
CA ASN A 47 -5.79 -5.15 -5.00
C ASN A 47 -6.49 -6.16 -4.07
N ASP A 48 -6.36 -5.97 -2.75
CA ASP A 48 -6.84 -6.84 -1.68
C ASP A 48 -8.35 -7.01 -1.67
N ALA A 49 -9.01 -6.34 -2.60
CA ALA A 49 -10.36 -6.67 -2.97
C ALA A 49 -10.80 -5.94 -4.21
N ALA A 50 -10.70 -6.57 -5.27
CA ALA A 50 -11.83 -6.49 -6.17
C ALA A 50 -13.07 -6.94 -5.36
N PRO A 51 -14.18 -6.15 -5.34
CA PRO A 51 -15.45 -6.66 -4.85
C PRO A 51 -15.66 -7.99 -5.57
N GLY A 52 -15.88 -9.04 -4.78
CA GLY A 52 -15.81 -10.40 -5.23
C GLY A 52 -16.42 -10.57 -6.59
N ALA A 53 -15.66 -11.15 -7.50
CA ALA A 53 -16.20 -11.59 -8.76
C ALA A 53 -17.45 -12.37 -8.43
N THR A 54 -18.60 -11.81 -8.76
CA THR A 54 -19.87 -12.53 -8.64
C THR A 54 -19.75 -13.64 -9.68
N TRP A 55 -19.38 -14.84 -9.22
CA TRP A 55 -19.37 -16.04 -10.01
C TRP A 55 -20.75 -16.25 -10.61
N LYS A 56 -20.94 -15.78 -11.83
CA LYS A 56 -22.07 -16.19 -12.64
C LYS A 56 -21.68 -17.54 -13.26
N ASP A 57 -22.03 -18.60 -12.52
CA ASP A 57 -22.35 -19.96 -12.97
C ASP A 57 -21.73 -20.45 -14.30
N SER A 58 -20.43 -20.29 -14.53
CA SER A 58 -19.73 -20.95 -15.62
C SER A 58 -18.41 -21.55 -15.15
N PRO A 59 -18.14 -22.86 -15.40
CA PRO A 59 -16.86 -23.47 -15.08
C PRO A 59 -15.68 -22.87 -15.88
N PHE A 60 -15.95 -22.00 -16.85
CA PHE A 60 -15.00 -21.22 -17.62
C PHE A 60 -15.34 -19.73 -17.46
N SER A 61 -15.20 -19.20 -16.22
CA SER A 61 -15.34 -17.77 -16.01
C SER A 61 -14.35 -17.01 -16.89
N PRO A 62 -14.77 -15.96 -17.61
CA PRO A 62 -13.85 -15.17 -18.43
C PRO A 62 -12.76 -14.55 -17.54
N LEU A 63 -11.60 -14.33 -18.14
CA LEU A 63 -10.52 -13.58 -17.54
C LEU A 63 -11.02 -12.15 -17.23
N ASP A 64 -10.96 -11.75 -15.97
CA ASP A 64 -11.35 -10.42 -15.50
C ASP A 64 -10.14 -9.52 -15.38
N PHE A 65 -10.32 -8.24 -15.74
CA PHE A 65 -9.30 -7.21 -15.60
C PHE A 65 -9.82 -6.06 -14.76
N SER A 66 -8.99 -5.56 -13.87
CA SER A 66 -9.24 -4.31 -13.16
C SER A 66 -8.12 -3.32 -13.37
N LEU A 67 -8.48 -2.03 -13.44
CA LEU A 67 -7.56 -0.91 -13.54
C LEU A 67 -7.90 0.10 -12.46
N ARG A 68 -6.88 0.57 -11.76
CA ARG A 68 -7.01 1.67 -10.79
C ARG A 68 -5.94 2.70 -11.06
N ALA A 69 -6.26 3.97 -10.92
CA ALA A 69 -5.27 5.03 -10.92
C ALA A 69 -5.72 6.17 -10.03
N GLY A 70 -4.79 6.90 -9.47
CA GLY A 70 -5.11 7.96 -8.53
C GLY A 70 -3.92 8.75 -8.07
N LEU A 71 -4.20 9.64 -7.14
CA LEU A 71 -3.23 10.50 -6.49
C LEU A 71 -3.50 10.53 -4.98
N ALA A 72 -2.44 10.76 -4.20
CA ALA A 72 -2.53 10.97 -2.76
C ALA A 72 -1.63 12.14 -2.34
N SER A 73 -1.96 12.75 -1.20
CA SER A 73 -1.11 13.80 -0.61
C SER A 73 0.19 13.24 -0.03
N ASP A 74 0.22 11.93 0.29
CA ASP A 74 1.37 11.21 0.81
C ASP A 74 1.21 9.70 0.54
N TYR A 75 2.32 8.96 0.45
CA TYR A 75 2.34 7.51 0.37
C TYR A 75 2.77 6.91 1.70
N ILE A 76 1.82 6.44 2.48
CA ILE A 76 2.10 5.78 3.76
C ILE A 76 2.12 4.26 3.60
N TYR A 77 3.21 3.63 4.03
CA TYR A 77 3.38 2.19 4.11
C TYR A 77 3.63 1.77 5.55
N ARG A 78 2.72 1.00 6.14
CA ARG A 78 2.80 0.52 7.54
C ARG A 78 3.15 1.65 8.53
N GLY A 79 2.54 2.84 8.33
CA GLY A 79 2.73 4.01 9.18
C GLY A 79 3.91 4.92 8.85
N THR A 80 4.74 4.59 7.87
CA THR A 80 5.88 5.40 7.43
C THR A 80 5.66 5.96 6.02
N THR A 81 6.10 7.19 5.76
CA THR A 81 6.03 7.77 4.40
C THR A 81 7.09 7.16 3.49
N LEU A 82 6.70 6.83 2.27
CA LEU A 82 7.59 6.46 1.17
C LEU A 82 7.76 7.59 0.15
N SER A 83 7.11 8.73 0.37
CA SER A 83 7.18 9.90 -0.53
C SER A 83 7.72 11.15 0.16
N ALA A 84 8.30 11.01 1.36
CA ALA A 84 8.79 12.14 2.16
C ALA A 84 7.72 13.23 2.35
N HIS A 85 6.48 12.84 2.63
CA HIS A 85 5.30 13.71 2.76
C HIS A 85 4.99 14.53 1.50
N GLN A 86 5.40 14.06 0.31
CA GLN A 86 5.09 14.70 -0.96
C GLN A 86 3.94 14.00 -1.66
N PRO A 87 3.17 14.72 -2.49
CA PRO A 87 2.12 14.13 -3.31
C PRO A 87 2.64 13.04 -4.23
N VAL A 88 1.84 11.99 -4.39
CA VAL A 88 2.14 10.83 -5.24
C VAL A 88 1.05 10.59 -6.25
N VAL A 89 1.44 9.99 -7.36
CA VAL A 89 0.56 9.41 -8.35
C VAL A 89 0.86 7.92 -8.46
N GLY A 90 -0.16 7.13 -8.77
CA GLY A 90 0.03 5.70 -8.95
C GLY A 90 -1.06 5.09 -9.81
N ALA A 91 -0.77 3.90 -10.32
CA ALA A 91 -1.70 3.08 -11.08
C ALA A 91 -1.45 1.60 -10.80
N ALA A 92 -2.51 0.82 -10.87
CA ALA A 92 -2.49 -0.63 -10.67
C ALA A 92 -3.34 -1.32 -11.73
N VAL A 93 -2.89 -2.47 -12.19
CA VAL A 93 -3.63 -3.39 -13.05
C VAL A 93 -3.63 -4.76 -12.41
N GLU A 94 -4.74 -5.48 -12.54
CA GLU A 94 -4.84 -6.86 -12.09
C GLU A 94 -5.63 -7.67 -13.12
N ALA A 95 -5.18 -8.88 -13.37
CA ALA A 95 -5.90 -9.91 -14.08
C ALA A 95 -6.24 -11.04 -13.11
N SER A 96 -7.49 -11.54 -13.16
CA SER A 96 -7.92 -12.68 -12.35
C SER A 96 -8.61 -13.75 -13.21
N PHE A 97 -8.34 -14.99 -12.84
CA PHE A 97 -8.96 -16.15 -13.46
C PHE A 97 -9.21 -17.22 -12.40
N SER A 98 -10.46 -17.57 -12.19
CA SER A 98 -10.84 -18.51 -11.13
C SER A 98 -10.34 -17.99 -9.76
N LEU A 99 -9.62 -18.80 -9.03
CA LEU A 99 -9.01 -18.45 -7.76
C LEU A 99 -7.70 -17.66 -7.91
N PHE A 100 -7.10 -17.64 -9.08
CA PHE A 100 -5.79 -17.06 -9.32
C PHE A 100 -5.88 -15.60 -9.72
N TYR A 101 -4.89 -14.83 -9.32
CA TYR A 101 -4.72 -13.46 -9.81
C TYR A 101 -3.24 -13.13 -9.96
N ALA A 102 -2.97 -12.14 -10.81
CA ALA A 102 -1.68 -11.50 -10.93
C ALA A 102 -1.88 -10.01 -11.22
N GLY A 103 -1.06 -9.18 -10.62
CA GLY A 103 -1.17 -7.73 -10.74
C GLY A 103 0.17 -7.02 -10.73
N ALA A 104 0.14 -5.77 -11.18
CA ALA A 104 1.26 -4.85 -11.11
C ALA A 104 0.76 -3.47 -10.67
N THR A 105 1.58 -2.80 -9.86
CA THR A 105 1.35 -1.42 -9.41
C THR A 105 2.59 -0.60 -9.69
N ALA A 106 2.41 0.65 -10.07
CA ALA A 106 3.47 1.64 -10.15
C ALA A 106 3.07 2.88 -9.34
N ALA A 107 3.96 3.37 -8.51
CA ALA A 107 3.76 4.57 -7.70
C ALA A 107 5.01 5.44 -7.68
N SER A 108 4.83 6.76 -7.68
CA SER A 108 5.95 7.66 -7.43
C SER A 108 6.35 7.59 -5.95
N VAL A 109 7.65 7.60 -5.68
CA VAL A 109 8.24 7.53 -4.33
C VAL A 109 9.37 8.54 -4.19
N LYS A 110 9.76 8.81 -2.95
CA LYS A 110 10.93 9.62 -2.62
C LYS A 110 11.65 8.99 -1.44
N LEU A 111 12.55 8.08 -1.75
CA LEU A 111 13.32 7.28 -0.79
C LEU A 111 14.79 7.71 -0.75
N PRO A 112 15.56 7.33 0.29
CA PRO A 112 16.98 7.66 0.43
C PRO A 112 17.83 7.24 -0.77
N THR A 113 17.50 6.11 -1.40
CA THR A 113 18.19 5.57 -2.59
C THR A 113 17.78 6.25 -3.89
N ASN A 114 16.81 7.20 -3.82
CA ASN A 114 16.34 8.03 -4.93
C ASN A 114 15.86 7.25 -6.18
N PRO A 115 15.05 6.20 -6.05
CA PRO A 115 14.50 5.48 -7.20
C PRO A 115 13.55 6.37 -8.01
N ALA A 116 13.36 6.01 -9.28
CA ALA A 116 12.41 6.69 -10.16
C ALA A 116 10.95 6.40 -9.80
N ALA A 117 10.68 5.21 -9.26
CA ALA A 117 9.35 4.75 -8.85
C ALA A 117 9.47 3.50 -7.97
N GLU A 118 8.37 3.14 -7.29
CA GLU A 118 8.12 1.79 -6.80
C GLU A 118 7.30 1.03 -7.85
N LEU A 119 7.77 -0.13 -8.27
CA LEU A 119 7.03 -1.12 -9.04
C LEU A 119 6.74 -2.31 -8.12
N THR A 120 5.48 -2.70 -8.05
CA THR A 120 5.06 -3.84 -7.24
C THR A 120 4.41 -4.87 -8.16
N PHE A 121 4.88 -6.11 -8.10
CA PHE A 121 4.29 -7.26 -8.78
C PHE A 121 3.73 -8.20 -7.73
N ASN A 122 2.49 -8.58 -7.86
CA ASN A 122 1.82 -9.47 -6.91
C ASN A 122 1.07 -10.58 -7.63
N GLY A 123 0.90 -11.70 -6.94
CA GLY A 123 0.11 -12.82 -7.42
C GLY A 123 -0.25 -13.76 -6.30
N GLY A 124 -1.33 -14.50 -6.49
CA GLY A 124 -1.81 -15.37 -5.45
C GLY A 124 -3.10 -16.09 -5.79
N ILE A 125 -3.76 -16.56 -4.74
CA ILE A 125 -5.07 -17.23 -4.80
C ILE A 125 -6.02 -16.62 -3.78
N ARG A 126 -7.30 -16.49 -4.16
CA ARG A 126 -8.38 -15.95 -3.31
C ARG A 126 -9.48 -16.98 -3.10
N PRO A 127 -9.28 -18.01 -2.26
CA PRO A 127 -10.33 -18.94 -1.94
C PRO A 127 -11.30 -18.35 -0.92
N LYS A 128 -12.59 -18.66 -1.10
CA LYS A 128 -13.59 -18.48 -0.05
C LYS A 128 -13.75 -19.81 0.70
N ILE A 129 -13.46 -19.78 1.99
CA ILE A 129 -13.58 -20.95 2.87
C ILE A 129 -14.57 -20.59 3.98
N TRP A 130 -15.70 -21.28 4.04
CA TRP A 130 -16.88 -20.88 4.82
C TRP A 130 -17.31 -19.47 4.43
N ASP A 131 -17.39 -18.54 5.38
CA ASP A 131 -17.77 -17.15 5.15
C ASP A 131 -16.58 -16.19 5.17
N ILE A 132 -15.35 -16.74 5.12
CA ILE A 132 -14.11 -15.96 5.12
C ILE A 132 -13.56 -15.92 3.70
N ASP A 133 -13.33 -14.71 3.19
CA ASP A 133 -12.62 -14.48 1.95
C ASP A 133 -11.12 -14.41 2.26
N PHE A 134 -10.35 -15.43 1.85
CA PHE A 134 -8.90 -15.48 2.04
C PHE A 134 -8.15 -14.94 0.83
N ASP A 135 -6.94 -14.46 1.08
CA ASP A 135 -5.96 -14.08 0.05
C ASP A 135 -4.57 -14.57 0.49
N PHE A 136 -4.01 -15.51 -0.27
CA PHE A 136 -2.66 -16.04 -0.08
C PHE A 136 -1.82 -15.70 -1.29
N GLY A 137 -0.69 -15.06 -1.08
CA GLY A 137 0.10 -14.63 -2.21
C GLY A 137 1.51 -14.20 -1.86
N TRP A 138 2.13 -13.64 -2.86
CA TRP A 138 3.44 -13.03 -2.77
C TRP A 138 3.44 -11.68 -3.46
N THR A 139 4.39 -10.85 -3.09
CA THR A 139 4.64 -9.54 -3.67
C THR A 139 6.13 -9.35 -3.87
N TYR A 140 6.53 -8.88 -5.04
CA TYR A 140 7.88 -8.39 -5.33
C TYR A 140 7.86 -6.87 -5.50
N LEU A 141 8.73 -6.20 -4.78
CA LEU A 141 8.90 -4.75 -4.84
C LEU A 141 10.21 -4.44 -5.52
N GLN A 142 10.13 -3.60 -6.54
CA GLN A 142 11.27 -3.16 -7.33
C GLN A 142 11.37 -1.64 -7.32
N TYR A 143 12.59 -1.14 -7.20
CA TYR A 143 12.92 0.28 -7.12
C TYR A 143 13.87 0.70 -8.26
N PRO A 144 13.38 0.84 -9.51
CA PRO A 144 14.21 1.15 -10.65
C PRO A 144 14.86 2.53 -10.54
N GLY A 145 16.11 2.64 -11.01
CA GLY A 145 16.83 3.91 -11.06
C GLY A 145 17.40 4.37 -9.73
N GLU A 146 17.57 3.48 -8.77
CA GLU A 146 18.27 3.77 -7.51
C GLU A 146 19.67 4.31 -7.74
N ALA A 147 20.23 5.00 -6.76
CA ALA A 147 21.61 5.47 -6.77
C ALA A 147 22.59 4.31 -6.99
N GLU A 148 23.73 4.59 -7.61
CA GLU A 148 24.75 3.59 -7.89
C GLU A 148 25.20 2.86 -6.61
N GLY A 149 25.18 1.53 -6.66
CA GLY A 149 25.50 0.65 -5.53
C GLY A 149 24.34 0.38 -4.57
N ALA A 150 23.19 1.04 -4.72
CA ALA A 150 21.99 0.72 -3.97
C ALA A 150 21.19 -0.39 -4.68
N SER A 151 20.58 -1.27 -3.90
CA SER A 151 19.65 -2.30 -4.36
C SER A 151 18.73 -2.63 -3.21
N THR A 152 17.52 -2.08 -3.23
CA THR A 152 16.53 -2.27 -2.17
C THR A 152 15.34 -3.12 -2.58
N ASP A 153 15.40 -3.77 -3.74
CA ASP A 153 14.39 -4.70 -4.23
C ASP A 153 14.22 -5.87 -3.27
N TYR A 154 12.99 -6.26 -2.98
CA TYR A 154 12.70 -7.38 -2.08
C TYR A 154 11.33 -8.01 -2.36
N TRP A 155 11.04 -9.11 -1.67
CA TRP A 155 9.76 -9.79 -1.77
C TRP A 155 9.17 -10.13 -0.41
N GLU A 156 7.87 -10.27 -0.39
CA GLU A 156 7.11 -10.72 0.77
C GLU A 156 6.11 -11.81 0.36
N THR A 157 5.88 -12.78 1.23
CA THR A 157 4.67 -13.63 1.18
C THR A 157 3.66 -13.11 2.18
N PHE A 158 2.37 -13.33 1.90
CA PHE A 158 1.31 -12.90 2.79
C PHE A 158 0.14 -13.89 2.83
N ALA A 159 -0.60 -13.82 3.93
CA ALA A 159 -1.88 -14.45 4.14
C ALA A 159 -2.83 -13.43 4.77
N ARG A 160 -4.04 -13.30 4.22
CA ARG A 160 -5.06 -12.37 4.70
C ARG A 160 -6.41 -13.06 4.75
N GLY A 161 -7.29 -12.59 5.62
CA GLY A 161 -8.66 -13.03 5.70
C GLY A 161 -9.58 -11.85 5.97
N ASN A 162 -10.73 -11.83 5.29
CA ASN A 162 -11.79 -10.85 5.50
C ASN A 162 -13.09 -11.59 5.85
N TYR A 163 -13.76 -11.17 6.91
CA TYR A 163 -15.01 -11.74 7.37
C TYR A 163 -16.07 -10.65 7.57
N LYS A 164 -17.25 -10.84 6.97
CA LYS A 164 -18.40 -9.97 7.16
C LYS A 164 -19.14 -10.38 8.43
N LEU A 165 -19.05 -9.56 9.46
CA LEU A 165 -19.83 -9.76 10.71
C LEU A 165 -21.32 -9.50 10.49
N THR A 166 -21.63 -8.46 9.70
CA THR A 166 -22.96 -8.06 9.26
C THR A 166 -22.85 -7.47 7.85
N ASP A 167 -23.97 -7.10 7.23
CA ASP A 167 -23.97 -6.40 5.94
C ASP A 167 -23.21 -5.07 5.99
N ALA A 168 -23.15 -4.45 7.17
CA ALA A 168 -22.50 -3.15 7.37
C ALA A 168 -21.11 -3.24 8.01
N VAL A 169 -20.73 -4.37 8.64
CA VAL A 169 -19.51 -4.48 9.45
C VAL A 169 -18.65 -5.62 8.97
N SER A 170 -17.41 -5.32 8.63
CA SER A 170 -16.38 -6.29 8.24
C SER A 170 -15.14 -6.19 9.12
N ILE A 171 -14.52 -7.32 9.42
CA ILE A 171 -13.21 -7.41 10.05
C ILE A 171 -12.23 -8.07 9.09
N ALA A 172 -10.98 -7.65 9.15
CA ALA A 172 -9.91 -8.28 8.41
C ALA A 172 -8.69 -8.50 9.30
N ALA A 173 -7.92 -9.55 8.98
CA ALA A 173 -6.62 -9.78 9.57
C ALA A 173 -5.62 -10.22 8.50
N GLY A 174 -4.35 -9.88 8.68
CA GLY A 174 -3.30 -10.21 7.72
C GLY A 174 -1.96 -10.43 8.38
N PHE A 175 -1.16 -11.24 7.71
CA PHE A 175 0.22 -11.53 8.06
C PHE A 175 1.08 -11.45 6.81
N ALA A 176 2.31 -10.90 6.93
CA ALA A 176 3.30 -10.93 5.86
C ALA A 176 4.69 -11.29 6.43
N TYR A 177 5.52 -11.87 5.56
CA TYR A 177 6.90 -12.25 5.86
C TYR A 177 7.81 -11.91 4.69
N SER A 178 8.93 -11.28 5.00
CA SER A 178 10.07 -11.13 4.08
C SER A 178 11.34 -11.68 4.72
N PRO A 179 12.17 -12.43 3.99
CA PRO A 179 13.47 -12.88 4.51
C PRO A 179 14.51 -11.74 4.56
N SER A 180 14.33 -10.70 3.75
CA SER A 180 15.27 -9.57 3.65
C SER A 180 14.50 -8.33 3.20
N ILE A 181 13.91 -7.59 4.16
CA ILE A 181 13.18 -6.35 3.83
C ILE A 181 14.14 -5.33 3.24
N SER A 182 13.72 -4.67 2.17
CA SER A 182 14.52 -3.67 1.44
C SER A 182 15.95 -4.17 1.14
N ASN A 183 16.10 -5.47 0.94
CA ASN A 183 17.39 -6.15 0.73
C ASN A 183 18.45 -5.89 1.82
N ALA A 184 18.02 -5.49 2.99
CA ALA A 184 18.90 -5.14 4.12
C ALA A 184 19.44 -6.36 4.89
N GLY A 185 19.14 -7.60 4.48
CA GLY A 185 19.48 -8.82 5.19
C GLY A 185 18.63 -9.07 6.45
N ALA A 186 17.83 -8.11 6.87
CA ALA A 186 16.93 -8.25 8.00
C ALA A 186 15.63 -8.94 7.57
N TRP A 187 15.29 -10.06 8.20
CA TRP A 187 13.94 -10.61 8.03
C TRP A 187 12.91 -9.65 8.63
N SER A 188 11.70 -9.68 8.09
CA SER A 188 10.57 -8.97 8.67
C SER A 188 9.33 -9.84 8.78
N LYS A 189 8.52 -9.60 9.82
CA LYS A 189 7.18 -10.16 10.02
C LYS A 189 6.23 -9.02 10.31
N TYR A 190 5.09 -9.05 9.68
CA TYR A 190 4.04 -8.07 9.87
C TYR A 190 2.73 -8.75 10.18
N ALA A 191 2.01 -8.27 11.17
CA ALA A 191 0.65 -8.70 11.47
C ALA A 191 -0.24 -7.50 11.70
N ALA A 192 -1.46 -7.53 11.15
CA ALA A 192 -2.42 -6.45 11.33
C ALA A 192 -3.84 -6.98 11.44
N THR A 193 -4.69 -6.20 12.09
CA THR A 193 -6.14 -6.39 12.09
C THR A 193 -6.84 -5.05 11.90
N GLY A 194 -8.05 -5.10 11.38
CA GLY A 194 -8.83 -3.90 11.15
C GLY A 194 -10.32 -4.15 11.12
N LEU A 195 -11.05 -3.05 11.19
CA LEU A 195 -12.50 -2.98 11.17
C LEU A 195 -12.96 -1.98 10.11
N SER A 196 -14.02 -2.32 9.39
CA SER A 196 -14.73 -1.41 8.48
C SER A 196 -16.22 -1.40 8.79
N VAL A 197 -16.81 -0.22 8.73
CA VAL A 197 -18.24 0.00 8.91
C VAL A 197 -18.77 0.79 7.73
N GLU A 198 -19.71 0.21 6.97
CA GLU A 198 -20.40 0.88 5.88
C GLU A 198 -21.66 1.58 6.41
N LEU A 199 -21.82 2.85 6.07
CA LEU A 199 -23.04 3.57 6.40
C LEU A 199 -24.16 3.24 5.40
N PRO A 200 -25.43 3.12 5.85
CA PRO A 200 -26.57 2.90 4.97
C PRO A 200 -26.65 4.01 3.92
N ARG A 201 -26.75 3.63 2.65
CA ARG A 201 -26.77 4.59 1.51
C ARG A 201 -28.01 5.47 1.50
N GLU A 202 -29.11 4.96 2.05
CA GLU A 202 -30.38 5.68 2.16
C GLU A 202 -30.26 6.96 3.01
N LEU A 203 -29.23 7.05 3.86
CA LEU A 203 -28.95 8.23 4.69
C LEU A 203 -28.20 9.33 3.93
N LEU A 204 -27.72 9.05 2.71
CA LEU A 204 -26.82 9.91 1.98
C LEU A 204 -27.40 10.33 0.62
N PRO A 205 -27.22 11.61 0.22
CA PRO A 205 -27.72 12.08 -1.06
C PRO A 205 -26.88 11.55 -2.23
N ASN A 206 -27.47 11.44 -3.42
CA ASN A 206 -26.79 11.20 -4.69
C ASN A 206 -25.99 9.88 -4.78
N ASP A 207 -26.46 8.79 -4.16
CA ASP A 207 -25.82 7.46 -4.17
C ASP A 207 -24.36 7.46 -3.70
N ILE A 208 -24.01 8.35 -2.78
CA ILE A 208 -22.68 8.38 -2.17
C ILE A 208 -22.61 7.24 -1.13
N GLY A 209 -21.64 6.34 -1.30
CA GLY A 209 -21.25 5.38 -0.27
C GLY A 209 -20.29 6.03 0.70
N VAL A 210 -20.45 5.75 2.00
CA VAL A 210 -19.50 6.18 3.04
C VAL A 210 -19.12 4.98 3.88
N SER A 211 -17.81 4.75 4.05
CA SER A 211 -17.28 3.75 4.97
C SER A 211 -16.30 4.38 5.94
N LEU A 212 -16.35 3.93 7.20
CA LEU A 212 -15.38 4.23 8.24
C LEU A 212 -14.50 3.00 8.43
N SER A 213 -13.19 3.19 8.52
CA SER A 213 -12.30 2.05 8.72
C SER A 213 -11.08 2.42 9.55
N GLY A 214 -10.52 1.40 10.22
CA GLY A 214 -9.30 1.54 10.98
C GLY A 214 -8.52 0.23 11.02
N VAL A 215 -7.19 0.35 11.10
CA VAL A 215 -6.25 -0.77 11.16
C VAL A 215 -5.25 -0.51 12.27
N VAL A 216 -4.86 -1.54 12.99
CA VAL A 216 -3.69 -1.59 13.85
C VAL A 216 -2.80 -2.73 13.39
N GLY A 217 -1.50 -2.49 13.30
CA GLY A 217 -0.51 -3.48 12.91
C GLY A 217 0.76 -3.39 13.72
N TYR A 218 1.48 -4.51 13.78
CA TYR A 218 2.78 -4.59 14.40
C TYR A 218 3.81 -5.17 13.42
N PHE A 219 5.00 -4.56 13.40
CA PHE A 219 6.06 -4.90 12.48
C PHE A 219 7.31 -5.30 13.26
N TRP A 220 7.76 -6.55 13.09
CA TRP A 220 8.97 -7.12 13.68
C TRP A 220 10.08 -7.22 12.65
N PHE A 221 11.32 -7.09 13.10
CA PHE A 221 12.50 -7.19 12.26
C PHE A 221 13.60 -8.00 12.91
N GLY A 222 14.46 -8.58 12.08
CA GLY A 222 15.76 -9.10 12.46
C GLY A 222 16.86 -8.03 12.41
N ASN A 223 18.08 -8.50 12.51
CA ASN A 223 19.26 -7.65 12.34
C ASN A 223 19.53 -7.43 10.86
N GLN A 224 20.01 -6.26 10.52
CA GLN A 224 20.59 -5.98 9.20
C GLN A 224 21.82 -6.86 8.95
N ALA A 225 22.19 -6.99 7.67
CA ALA A 225 23.44 -7.64 7.29
C ALA A 225 24.66 -6.92 7.93
N PRO A 226 25.73 -7.64 8.30
CA PRO A 226 26.91 -7.04 8.89
C PRO A 226 27.53 -5.92 8.04
N ALA A 227 27.44 -6.01 6.72
CA ALA A 227 27.88 -4.97 5.78
C ALA A 227 27.08 -3.66 5.90
N LEU A 228 25.88 -3.70 6.47
CA LEU A 228 25.02 -2.54 6.74
C LEU A 228 24.98 -2.16 8.22
N GLY A 229 25.96 -2.65 9.01
CA GLY A 229 26.10 -2.33 10.43
C GLY A 229 25.65 -3.43 11.38
N GLY A 230 24.89 -4.43 10.94
CA GLY A 230 24.55 -5.63 11.74
C GLY A 230 23.63 -5.38 12.93
N PHE A 231 23.05 -4.19 13.09
CA PHE A 231 22.18 -3.85 14.22
C PHE A 231 20.71 -4.24 13.98
N PRO A 232 19.93 -4.48 15.05
CA PRO A 232 18.51 -4.76 14.93
C PRO A 232 17.74 -3.52 14.44
N LEU A 233 16.81 -3.71 13.51
CA LEU A 233 15.86 -2.67 13.16
C LEU A 233 14.79 -2.55 14.26
N PRO A 234 14.29 -1.32 14.54
CA PRO A 234 13.30 -1.09 15.58
C PRO A 234 11.94 -1.67 15.19
N ALA A 235 11.41 -2.56 16.03
CA ALA A 235 10.05 -3.07 15.88
C ALA A 235 9.04 -2.01 16.37
N TYR A 236 7.86 -1.95 15.73
CA TYR A 236 6.90 -0.91 16.07
C TYR A 236 5.44 -1.30 15.79
N THR A 237 4.55 -0.59 16.48
CA THR A 237 3.12 -0.57 16.20
C THR A 237 2.79 0.62 15.31
N HIS A 238 1.90 0.43 14.34
CA HIS A 238 1.25 1.52 13.64
C HIS A 238 -0.27 1.38 13.70
N TRP A 239 -0.96 2.49 13.49
CA TRP A 239 -2.41 2.51 13.37
C TRP A 239 -2.85 3.57 12.39
N ASN A 240 -4.01 3.36 11.81
CA ASN A 240 -4.68 4.35 11.00
C ASN A 240 -6.19 4.27 11.19
N ALA A 241 -6.87 5.38 10.91
CA ALA A 241 -8.32 5.46 10.83
C ALA A 241 -8.72 6.48 9.79
N GLY A 242 -9.81 6.23 9.08
CA GLY A 242 -10.23 7.10 8.01
C GLY A 242 -11.68 6.93 7.59
N VAL A 243 -12.10 7.82 6.70
CA VAL A 243 -13.39 7.81 6.03
C VAL A 243 -13.18 7.77 4.53
N THR A 244 -13.88 6.87 3.85
CA THR A 244 -13.89 6.75 2.39
C THR A 244 -15.26 7.13 1.87
N PHE A 245 -15.29 8.04 0.91
CA PHE A 245 -16.47 8.41 0.13
C PHE A 245 -16.34 7.76 -1.25
N SER A 246 -17.37 7.05 -1.68
CA SER A 246 -17.41 6.38 -2.99
C SER A 246 -18.61 6.82 -3.79
N ARG A 247 -18.41 7.13 -5.07
CA ARG A 247 -19.49 7.42 -6.02
C ARG A 247 -19.12 6.92 -7.40
N LYS A 248 -19.87 5.94 -7.92
CA LYS A 248 -19.53 5.27 -9.20
C LYS A 248 -18.11 4.75 -9.15
N MET A 249 -17.27 5.15 -10.10
CA MET A 249 -15.86 4.75 -10.18
C MET A 249 -14.92 5.59 -9.30
N PHE A 250 -15.38 6.70 -8.73
CA PHE A 250 -14.54 7.64 -7.98
C PHE A 250 -14.61 7.37 -6.48
N ASN A 251 -13.46 7.46 -5.83
CA ASN A 251 -13.31 7.27 -4.39
C ASN A 251 -12.39 8.35 -3.82
N LEU A 252 -12.78 8.90 -2.67
CA LEU A 252 -11.99 9.83 -1.86
C LEU A 252 -11.83 9.23 -0.46
N ASP A 253 -10.59 9.00 -0.02
CA ASP A 253 -10.27 8.56 1.34
C ASP A 253 -9.53 9.67 2.09
N LEU A 254 -9.98 9.97 3.29
CA LEU A 254 -9.33 10.88 4.24
C LEU A 254 -8.93 10.06 5.45
N ARG A 255 -7.61 9.94 5.70
CA ARG A 255 -7.07 9.00 6.67
C ARG A 255 -5.99 9.62 7.55
N TYR A 256 -6.11 9.40 8.85
CA TYR A 256 -5.05 9.65 9.81
C TYR A 256 -4.20 8.39 9.98
N SER A 257 -2.88 8.54 10.02
CA SER A 257 -1.93 7.46 10.25
C SER A 257 -0.86 7.90 11.25
N ASN A 258 -0.36 6.96 12.06
CA ASN A 258 0.70 7.22 13.02
C ASN A 258 1.42 5.91 13.41
N THR A 259 2.57 6.05 14.08
CA THR A 259 3.33 4.94 14.69
C THR A 259 3.74 5.29 16.12
N ASN A 260 4.28 4.29 16.85
CA ASN A 260 4.91 4.49 18.14
C ASN A 260 6.44 4.59 18.08
N LEU A 261 7.03 4.70 16.85
CA LEU A 261 8.46 4.92 16.72
C LEU A 261 8.87 6.26 17.35
N SER A 262 9.97 6.28 18.08
CA SER A 262 10.65 7.53 18.42
C SER A 262 11.19 8.18 17.13
N LYS A 263 11.49 9.48 17.16
CA LYS A 263 12.04 10.16 15.99
C LYS A 263 13.43 9.64 15.62
N GLU A 264 14.22 9.18 16.61
CA GLU A 264 15.51 8.53 16.43
C GLU A 264 15.35 7.16 15.75
N ASP A 265 14.44 6.32 16.26
CA ASP A 265 14.17 5.00 15.68
C ASP A 265 13.56 5.13 14.28
N CYS A 266 12.77 6.16 14.04
CA CYS A 266 12.26 6.50 12.72
C CYS A 266 13.39 6.79 11.74
N PHE A 267 14.39 7.58 12.14
CA PHE A 267 15.58 7.80 11.31
C PHE A 267 16.34 6.48 11.04
N VAL A 268 16.60 5.70 12.08
CA VAL A 268 17.29 4.39 11.95
C VAL A 268 16.55 3.45 11.00
N PHE A 269 15.22 3.48 11.03
CA PHE A 269 14.40 2.62 10.18
C PHE A 269 14.32 3.12 8.72
N THR A 270 14.17 4.42 8.52
CA THR A 270 13.88 5.01 7.20
C THR A 270 15.11 5.50 6.44
N GLY A 271 16.19 5.85 7.16
CA GLY A 271 17.35 6.50 6.56
C GLY A 271 17.03 7.87 5.95
N ASP A 272 16.07 8.60 6.51
CA ASP A 272 15.60 9.90 6.00
C ASP A 272 16.78 10.86 5.72
N PRO A 273 17.02 11.26 4.46
CA PRO A 273 18.10 12.18 4.11
C PRO A 273 17.88 13.62 4.60
N GLY A 274 16.65 13.94 5.00
CA GLY A 274 16.26 15.24 5.59
C GLY A 274 16.35 15.26 7.12
N ALA A 275 16.82 14.17 7.76
CA ALA A 275 16.96 14.09 9.21
C ALA A 275 17.94 15.13 9.74
N VAL A 276 17.66 15.62 10.95
CA VAL A 276 18.47 16.67 11.60
C VAL A 276 18.92 16.20 12.99
N PRO A 277 20.06 16.68 13.53
CA PRO A 277 20.46 16.43 14.91
C PRO A 277 19.39 16.94 15.89
N GLY A 278 19.15 16.20 16.98
CA GLY A 278 18.16 16.62 18.00
C GLY A 278 17.69 15.49 18.89
N GLY A 279 18.12 14.26 18.62
CA GLY A 279 17.81 13.09 19.38
C GLY A 279 18.97 12.60 20.26
N ARG A 280 18.77 11.44 20.90
CA ARG A 280 19.81 10.77 21.66
C ARG A 280 20.84 10.11 20.73
N ILE A 281 22.11 10.27 21.08
CA ILE A 281 23.21 9.63 20.38
C ILE A 281 23.21 8.12 20.72
N ASN A 282 23.23 7.30 19.68
CA ASN A 282 23.51 5.88 19.79
C ASN A 282 24.72 5.54 18.91
N PRO A 283 25.90 5.20 19.51
CA PRO A 283 27.11 4.97 18.75
C PRO A 283 27.04 3.86 17.70
N ILE A 284 26.07 2.95 17.80
CA ILE A 284 25.93 1.79 16.92
C ILE A 284 25.12 2.13 15.66
N ASN A 285 23.98 2.79 15.82
CA ASN A 285 23.03 2.97 14.71
C ASN A 285 22.60 4.43 14.47
N ASN A 286 22.95 5.35 15.37
CA ASN A 286 22.63 6.79 15.25
C ASN A 286 23.68 7.66 15.97
N PRO A 287 24.94 7.68 15.51
CA PRO A 287 26.02 8.38 16.21
C PRO A 287 25.87 9.90 16.23
N ASP A 288 25.12 10.47 15.30
CA ASP A 288 24.87 11.92 15.21
C ASP A 288 23.58 12.36 15.91
N GLY A 289 22.83 11.43 16.52
CA GLY A 289 21.56 11.73 17.18
C GLY A 289 20.52 12.33 16.22
N LEU A 290 20.43 11.81 14.99
CA LEU A 290 19.52 12.30 13.97
C LEU A 290 18.06 11.91 14.31
N VAL A 291 17.13 12.77 13.93
CA VAL A 291 15.68 12.56 14.12
C VAL A 291 14.95 12.75 12.80
N SER A 292 13.92 11.92 12.57
CA SER A 292 13.05 11.98 11.41
C SER A 292 11.58 12.08 11.83
N ASN A 293 10.76 12.73 11.02
CA ASN A 293 9.32 12.77 11.17
C ASN A 293 8.55 11.86 10.19
N TRP A 294 9.25 11.05 9.39
CA TRP A 294 8.64 10.19 8.38
C TRP A 294 7.68 9.12 8.96
N CYS A 295 7.76 8.85 10.25
CA CYS A 295 6.93 7.88 10.96
C CYS A 295 5.90 8.53 11.90
N GLY A 296 5.80 9.85 11.87
CA GLY A 296 4.94 10.63 12.75
C GLY A 296 3.48 10.68 12.28
N PRO A 297 2.65 11.40 13.06
CA PRO A 297 1.24 11.57 12.74
C PRO A 297 1.05 12.29 11.40
N THR A 298 0.27 11.71 10.52
CA THR A 298 0.06 12.21 9.15
C THR A 298 -1.42 12.10 8.77
N LEU A 299 -1.96 13.16 8.14
CA LEU A 299 -3.26 13.14 7.48
C LEU A 299 -3.05 12.98 5.98
N VAL A 300 -3.67 11.97 5.40
CA VAL A 300 -3.56 11.64 3.97
C VAL A 300 -4.92 11.77 3.32
N ALA A 301 -4.96 12.48 2.20
CA ALA A 301 -6.10 12.50 1.28
C ALA A 301 -5.72 11.71 0.02
N LYS A 302 -6.54 10.72 -0.36
CA LYS A 302 -6.37 9.92 -1.58
C LYS A 302 -7.61 10.04 -2.46
N LEU A 303 -7.39 10.27 -3.74
CA LEU A 303 -8.43 10.26 -4.76
C LEU A 303 -8.05 9.24 -5.84
N TRP A 304 -8.91 8.28 -6.10
CA TRP A 304 -8.67 7.31 -7.16
C TRP A 304 -9.95 6.96 -7.90
N PHE A 305 -9.78 6.47 -9.12
CA PHE A 305 -10.84 5.80 -9.86
C PHE A 305 -10.50 4.31 -10.02
N ALA A 306 -11.54 3.49 -10.09
CA ALA A 306 -11.45 2.05 -10.33
C ALA A 306 -12.37 1.67 -11.50
N LEU A 307 -11.83 0.87 -12.43
CA LEU A 307 -12.53 0.24 -13.53
C LEU A 307 -12.37 -1.28 -13.37
N ASN A 308 -13.48 -2.00 -13.36
CA ASN A 308 -13.55 -3.46 -13.25
C ASN A 308 -14.27 -4.01 -14.48
#